data_b8f6ab98f5aad3a6f606d786f58c2932
#
_entry.id   b8f6ab98f5aad3a6f606d786f58c2932
#
_cell.length_a   1.000
_cell.length_b   1.000
_cell.length_c   1.000
_cell.angle_alpha   90.00
_cell.angle_beta   90.00
_cell.angle_gamma   90.00
#
_symmetry.space_group_name_H-M   'P 1'
#
loop_
_entity.id
_entity.type
_entity.pdbx_description
1 polymer ?
#
loop_
_entity_poly.entity_id
_entity_poly.type
_entity_poly.pdbx_seq_one_letter_code
_entity_poly.pdbx_strand_id
1 'polypeptide(L)'
;MSNASFRPRHRALCILGASALTSLLLATPAFAGDVYLGGLATAQTHQKFIVTYKDGSSALSSPSVLTTSLRTAARALPAKAGKPLGLNSVRRLAVGPELIQADRALDRAEAETLMRQLAADPNVQSVEVDQMLYPTLTPNDSRLSEQWAFGTTNAGLNIRPAWDKATGANVVVAVIDTGIVSHPDLDANILPGYDFISDATAARDGNGRDNNPADEGDWNSTSGCATSNSSWHGTHVAGTVAAVTNNTTGVAGTAFNAKVVPVRVLGRCGGSLSDIAAAIIWASGGTVSGVPANPNAAEVINMSLGGGGTCSSTMQSAINGAVSRGTTVVVAAGNSAANVSGSLPANCANVIAVAATTSAGAKASYSNYGSGIDVSAPGSGILSTLNSGTTTPGNASYASYNGTSMAAPHVAGVVALVQSVAPTTLTPAAVETLLKNTARALPGACSGGCGAGIVDADAAVTAAIAGSSGGGGGGTGNTLT
;
A
#
# COMPACT_ATOMS: atom_id res chain seq x y z
N MET A 1 60.58 7.30 -52.48
CA MET A 1 61.70 8.24 -52.26
C MET A 1 61.77 8.40 -50.76
N SER A 2 62.63 7.60 -50.09
CA SER A 2 64.01 7.93 -49.72
C SER A 2 64.00 8.99 -48.59
N ASN A 3 64.47 8.82 -47.46
CA ASN A 3 65.54 8.24 -46.67
C ASN A 3 65.42 8.81 -45.25
N ALA A 4 65.54 8.06 -44.26
CA ALA A 4 66.75 7.66 -43.51
C ALA A 4 67.06 8.56 -42.29
N SER A 5 66.95 7.97 -41.12
CA SER A 5 68.06 7.76 -40.13
C SER A 5 68.70 8.95 -39.49
N PHE A 6 68.61 9.02 -38.15
CA PHE A 6 69.80 9.01 -37.28
C PHE A 6 69.44 8.91 -35.79
N ARG A 7 70.01 7.95 -35.07
CA ARG A 7 70.18 7.95 -33.60
C ARG A 7 71.46 8.64 -33.22
N PRO A 8 71.61 9.18 -32.01
CA PRO A 8 72.57 8.56 -31.14
C PRO A 8 72.13 8.36 -29.67
N ARG A 9 72.80 7.40 -29.08
CA ARG A 9 72.77 6.98 -27.69
C ARG A 9 73.46 8.01 -26.78
N HIS A 10 72.91 8.23 -25.56
CA HIS A 10 73.78 8.47 -24.39
C HIS A 10 73.23 7.78 -23.15
N ARG A 11 74.16 7.41 -22.32
CA ARG A 11 74.17 6.44 -21.23
C ARG A 11 73.51 6.95 -19.95
N ALA A 12 72.96 5.99 -19.25
CA ALA A 12 72.74 5.78 -17.83
C ALA A 12 73.30 6.74 -16.79
N LEU A 13 72.45 7.01 -15.81
CA LEU A 13 72.89 7.06 -14.41
C LEU A 13 71.71 6.55 -13.51
N CYS A 14 71.94 5.42 -12.84
CA CYS A 14 71.05 4.87 -11.82
C CYS A 14 71.18 5.71 -10.56
N ILE A 15 69.99 6.17 -10.03
CA ILE A 15 69.87 6.54 -8.64
C ILE A 15 68.72 5.72 -8.07
N LEU A 16 69.07 4.78 -7.23
CA LEU A 16 68.14 3.99 -6.40
C LEU A 16 67.60 4.94 -5.31
N GLY A 17 66.33 5.31 -5.45
CA GLY A 17 65.56 5.91 -4.36
C GLY A 17 64.51 4.87 -3.89
N ALA A 18 64.78 4.22 -2.77
CA ALA A 18 63.85 3.34 -2.11
C ALA A 18 62.76 4.18 -1.42
N SER A 19 61.60 4.33 -2.07
CA SER A 19 60.39 4.85 -1.42
C SER A 19 59.67 3.67 -0.82
N ALA A 20 59.72 3.53 0.51
CA ALA A 20 58.88 2.62 1.28
C ALA A 20 57.46 3.16 1.24
N LEU A 21 56.59 2.61 0.36
CA LEU A 21 55.14 2.73 0.46
C LEU A 21 54.67 1.88 1.64
N THR A 22 54.46 2.49 2.78
CA THR A 22 53.68 1.91 3.87
C THR A 22 52.21 1.83 3.43
N SER A 23 51.81 0.67 2.89
CA SER A 23 50.42 0.32 2.66
C SER A 23 49.73 0.23 4.02
N LEU A 24 48.96 1.27 4.38
CA LEU A 24 48.02 1.20 5.47
C LEU A 24 46.89 0.25 5.02
N LEU A 25 47.01 -1.01 5.34
CA LEU A 25 45.90 -1.97 5.27
C LEU A 25 44.87 -1.50 6.29
N LEU A 26 43.82 -0.83 5.80
CA LEU A 26 42.59 -0.67 6.53
C LEU A 26 42.04 -2.10 6.72
N ALA A 27 42.36 -2.74 7.85
CA ALA A 27 41.72 -3.98 8.26
C ALA A 27 40.25 -3.67 8.46
N THR A 28 39.40 -4.11 7.53
CA THR A 28 37.97 -4.21 7.78
C THR A 28 37.82 -5.10 9.01
N PRO A 29 37.05 -4.69 10.03
CA PRO A 29 36.83 -5.55 11.18
C PRO A 29 36.20 -6.85 10.68
N ALA A 30 36.93 -7.95 10.80
CA ALA A 30 36.39 -9.27 10.57
C ALA A 30 35.36 -9.50 11.68
N PHE A 31 34.08 -9.57 11.35
CA PHE A 31 33.06 -9.96 12.31
C PHE A 31 33.34 -11.36 12.81
N ALA A 32 33.38 -11.55 14.11
CA ALA A 32 33.65 -12.86 14.68
C ALA A 32 32.45 -13.80 14.56
N GLY A 33 31.22 -13.25 14.46
CA GLY A 33 29.97 -13.98 14.30
C GLY A 33 29.13 -13.52 13.11
N ASP A 34 28.16 -14.37 12.71
CA ASP A 34 27.21 -14.06 11.66
C ASP A 34 26.13 -13.08 12.12
N VAL A 35 25.63 -12.21 11.20
CA VAL A 35 24.56 -11.26 11.49
C VAL A 35 23.39 -11.48 10.52
N TYR A 36 22.25 -11.93 11.04
CA TYR A 36 21.05 -12.17 10.27
C TYR A 36 20.14 -10.94 10.25
N LEU A 37 20.26 -10.13 9.20
CA LEU A 37 19.55 -8.84 9.09
C LEU A 37 18.09 -8.95 8.60
N GLY A 38 17.65 -10.13 8.17
CA GLY A 38 16.29 -10.33 7.63
C GLY A 38 15.18 -9.88 8.58
N GLY A 39 15.33 -10.13 9.88
CA GLY A 39 14.38 -9.70 10.90
C GLY A 39 14.25 -8.18 11.06
N LEU A 40 15.21 -7.38 10.59
CA LEU A 40 15.13 -5.90 10.64
C LEU A 40 14.09 -5.30 9.69
N ALA A 41 13.57 -6.09 8.75
CA ALA A 41 12.52 -5.66 7.85
C ALA A 41 11.11 -5.86 8.43
N THR A 42 10.97 -6.58 9.55
CA THR A 42 9.67 -6.99 10.09
C THR A 42 9.01 -5.96 11.00
N ALA A 43 9.75 -4.96 11.47
CA ALA A 43 9.24 -3.88 12.31
C ALA A 43 10.08 -2.61 12.14
N GLN A 44 9.52 -1.45 12.48
CA GLN A 44 10.23 -0.18 12.44
C GLN A 44 11.20 0.01 13.60
N THR A 45 10.92 -0.63 14.73
CA THR A 45 11.78 -0.58 15.91
C THR A 45 11.99 -1.98 16.48
N HIS A 46 13.15 -2.18 17.10
CA HIS A 46 13.58 -3.46 17.64
C HIS A 46 14.08 -3.29 19.06
N GLN A 47 13.68 -4.18 19.96
CA GLN A 47 14.12 -4.17 21.35
C GLN A 47 14.69 -5.51 21.80
N LYS A 48 14.41 -6.60 21.09
CA LYS A 48 14.86 -7.95 21.47
C LYS A 48 15.71 -8.56 20.41
N PHE A 49 16.78 -9.22 20.84
CA PHE A 49 17.77 -9.85 19.98
C PHE A 49 18.10 -11.24 20.53
N ILE A 50 18.31 -12.19 19.65
CA ILE A 50 18.76 -13.53 19.98
C ILE A 50 20.23 -13.60 19.66
N VAL A 51 21.07 -13.92 20.65
CA VAL A 51 22.52 -14.01 20.51
C VAL A 51 22.95 -15.45 20.78
N THR A 52 23.50 -16.10 19.78
CA THR A 52 24.11 -17.43 19.89
C THR A 52 25.58 -17.27 20.20
N TYR A 53 26.02 -17.82 21.32
CA TYR A 53 27.43 -17.90 21.69
C TYR A 53 28.03 -19.22 21.24
N LYS A 54 29.31 -19.21 20.92
CA LYS A 54 30.07 -20.44 20.58
C LYS A 54 30.12 -21.40 21.75
N ASP A 55 30.13 -22.69 21.48
CA ASP A 55 30.26 -23.73 22.49
C ASP A 55 31.53 -23.54 23.33
N GLY A 56 31.39 -23.72 24.64
CA GLY A 56 32.48 -23.50 25.60
C GLY A 56 32.82 -22.04 25.90
N SER A 57 32.05 -21.08 25.34
CA SER A 57 32.22 -19.66 25.64
C SER A 57 32.03 -19.36 27.13
N SER A 58 32.91 -18.55 27.69
CA SER A 58 32.80 -18.08 29.06
C SER A 58 31.56 -17.21 29.32
N ALA A 59 30.98 -16.60 28.28
CA ALA A 59 29.72 -15.88 28.38
C ALA A 59 28.53 -16.80 28.76
N LEU A 60 28.60 -18.07 28.39
CA LEU A 60 27.56 -19.06 28.74
C LEU A 60 27.64 -19.58 30.19
N SER A 61 28.79 -19.47 30.83
CA SER A 61 29.05 -19.99 32.17
C SER A 61 29.22 -18.89 33.22
N SER A 62 29.46 -17.65 32.82
CA SER A 62 29.72 -16.51 33.74
C SER A 62 28.81 -15.31 33.41
N PRO A 63 27.83 -15.01 34.29
CA PRO A 63 26.96 -13.83 34.15
C PRO A 63 27.72 -12.51 34.06
N SER A 64 28.87 -12.40 34.70
CA SER A 64 29.70 -11.18 34.68
C SER A 64 30.37 -10.97 33.31
N VAL A 65 30.79 -12.07 32.68
CA VAL A 65 31.37 -12.01 31.31
C VAL A 65 30.27 -11.60 30.33
N LEU A 66 29.10 -12.24 30.38
CA LEU A 66 27.96 -11.89 29.54
C LEU A 66 27.58 -10.40 29.71
N THR A 67 27.42 -9.92 30.93
CA THR A 67 27.10 -8.51 31.22
C THR A 67 28.17 -7.56 30.64
N THR A 68 29.44 -7.93 30.71
CA THR A 68 30.53 -7.11 30.20
C THR A 68 30.51 -7.05 28.67
N SER A 69 30.28 -8.18 27.98
CA SER A 69 30.11 -8.27 26.54
C SER A 69 28.95 -7.40 26.08
N LEU A 70 27.76 -7.52 26.67
CA LEU A 70 26.57 -6.70 26.34
C LEU A 70 26.84 -5.21 26.55
N ARG A 71 27.48 -4.81 27.65
CA ARG A 71 27.82 -3.41 27.93
C ARG A 71 28.80 -2.86 26.89
N THR A 72 29.73 -3.67 26.43
CA THR A 72 30.70 -3.26 25.41
C THR A 72 29.97 -3.01 24.08
N ALA A 73 29.07 -3.89 23.66
CA ALA A 73 28.28 -3.72 22.43
C ALA A 73 27.36 -2.47 22.52
N ALA A 74 26.71 -2.26 23.68
CA ALA A 74 25.82 -1.12 23.89
C ALA A 74 26.52 0.25 23.75
N ARG A 75 27.81 0.34 24.10
CA ARG A 75 28.60 1.60 24.01
C ARG A 75 28.82 2.08 22.58
N ALA A 76 28.61 1.25 21.59
CA ALA A 76 28.72 1.64 20.18
C ALA A 76 27.58 2.53 19.72
N LEU A 77 26.47 2.56 20.46
CA LEU A 77 25.35 3.43 20.15
C LEU A 77 25.38 4.72 20.97
N PRO A 78 25.01 5.87 20.37
CA PRO A 78 24.97 7.14 21.08
C PRO A 78 23.90 7.11 22.20
N ALA A 79 24.18 7.84 23.27
CA ALA A 79 23.20 8.09 24.31
C ALA A 79 22.01 8.89 23.74
N LYS A 80 20.78 8.52 24.08
CA LYS A 80 19.58 9.32 23.76
C LYS A 80 19.08 10.00 25.04
N ALA A 81 18.79 11.28 24.97
CA ALA A 81 18.40 12.11 26.13
C ALA A 81 19.38 11.98 27.31
N GLY A 82 20.68 11.88 27.04
CA GLY A 82 21.72 11.72 28.07
C GLY A 82 21.83 10.32 28.70
N LYS A 83 20.96 9.38 28.31
CA LYS A 83 20.95 8.01 28.84
C LYS A 83 21.65 7.05 27.87
N PRO A 84 22.74 6.36 28.28
CA PRO A 84 23.35 5.28 27.50
C PRO A 84 22.37 4.13 27.27
N LEU A 85 22.57 3.37 26.17
CA LEU A 85 21.80 2.16 25.94
C LEU A 85 22.12 1.10 27.00
N GLY A 86 21.08 0.54 27.61
CA GLY A 86 21.16 -0.63 28.49
C GLY A 86 20.77 -1.91 27.74
N LEU A 87 21.54 -2.97 27.93
CA LEU A 87 21.23 -4.31 27.44
C LEU A 87 21.18 -5.29 28.60
N ASN A 88 20.14 -6.11 28.66
CA ASN A 88 19.98 -7.13 29.69
C ASN A 88 19.72 -8.50 29.03
N SER A 89 20.33 -9.56 29.58
CA SER A 89 19.88 -10.92 29.29
C SER A 89 18.54 -11.15 29.99
N VAL A 90 17.54 -11.55 29.21
CA VAL A 90 16.19 -11.86 29.72
C VAL A 90 16.15 -13.32 30.17
N ARG A 91 16.67 -14.21 29.31
CA ARG A 91 16.73 -15.66 29.58
C ARG A 91 17.58 -16.35 28.54
N ARG A 92 18.03 -17.53 28.85
CA ARG A 92 18.56 -18.49 27.91
C ARG A 92 17.42 -19.27 27.26
N LEU A 93 17.45 -19.40 25.92
CA LEU A 93 16.47 -20.19 25.20
C LEU A 93 16.78 -21.70 25.35
N ALA A 94 15.75 -22.54 25.28
CA ALA A 94 15.90 -23.98 25.40
C ALA A 94 16.83 -24.58 24.33
N VAL A 95 16.97 -23.90 23.19
CA VAL A 95 17.85 -24.27 22.07
C VAL A 95 19.27 -23.70 22.20
N GLY A 96 19.59 -23.00 23.33
CA GLY A 96 20.94 -22.56 23.68
C GLY A 96 21.24 -21.06 23.65
N PRO A 97 20.76 -20.27 22.70
CA PRO A 97 21.02 -18.82 22.61
C PRO A 97 20.48 -18.02 23.78
N GLU A 98 21.02 -16.82 23.97
CA GLU A 98 20.54 -15.83 24.95
C GLU A 98 19.56 -14.84 24.30
N LEU A 99 18.40 -14.62 24.93
CA LEU A 99 17.48 -13.54 24.59
C LEU A 99 17.93 -12.27 25.29
N ILE A 100 18.32 -11.27 24.51
CA ILE A 100 18.80 -9.97 24.98
C ILE A 100 17.74 -8.93 24.74
N GLN A 101 17.52 -8.04 25.72
CA GLN A 101 16.59 -6.92 25.61
C GLN A 101 17.30 -5.58 25.80
N ALA A 102 17.03 -4.66 24.88
CA ALA A 102 17.41 -3.25 25.00
C ALA A 102 16.40 -2.50 25.89
N ASP A 103 16.87 -1.54 26.67
CA ASP A 103 16.03 -0.74 27.58
C ASP A 103 15.22 0.35 26.85
N ARG A 104 15.44 0.52 25.52
CA ARG A 104 14.68 1.37 24.64
C ARG A 104 14.50 0.74 23.26
N ALA A 105 13.49 1.20 22.53
CA ALA A 105 13.32 0.85 21.12
C ALA A 105 14.48 1.42 20.28
N LEU A 106 15.01 0.60 19.36
CA LEU A 106 16.05 0.94 18.41
C LEU A 106 15.43 1.00 17.02
N ASP A 107 15.73 2.04 16.26
CA ASP A 107 15.41 2.05 14.85
C ASP A 107 16.27 1.03 14.07
N ARG A 108 15.97 0.85 12.78
CA ARG A 108 16.66 -0.16 11.96
C ARG A 108 18.19 0.04 11.96
N ALA A 109 18.66 1.29 11.83
CA ALA A 109 20.09 1.58 11.74
C ALA A 109 20.80 1.34 13.08
N GLU A 110 20.16 1.73 14.19
CA GLU A 110 20.64 1.46 15.54
C GLU A 110 20.67 -0.05 15.82
N ALA A 111 19.60 -0.76 15.45
CA ALA A 111 19.49 -2.21 15.65
C ALA A 111 20.57 -2.96 14.84
N GLU A 112 20.78 -2.61 13.57
CA GLU A 112 21.84 -3.18 12.75
C GLU A 112 23.22 -2.90 13.35
N THR A 113 23.47 -1.67 13.80
CA THR A 113 24.73 -1.31 14.45
C THR A 113 24.94 -2.15 15.70
N LEU A 114 23.92 -2.29 16.55
CA LEU A 114 24.00 -3.13 17.75
C LEU A 114 24.30 -4.59 17.40
N MET A 115 23.57 -5.17 16.42
CA MET A 115 23.78 -6.56 15.99
C MET A 115 25.22 -6.81 15.52
N ARG A 116 25.77 -5.89 14.72
CA ARG A 116 27.17 -5.98 14.27
C ARG A 116 28.18 -5.85 15.42
N GLN A 117 27.88 -5.04 16.42
CA GLN A 117 28.73 -4.89 17.61
C GLN A 117 28.66 -6.12 18.54
N LEU A 118 27.48 -6.73 18.68
CA LEU A 118 27.34 -8.01 19.36
C LEU A 118 28.12 -9.12 18.65
N ALA A 119 28.03 -9.18 17.32
CA ALA A 119 28.73 -10.16 16.49
C ALA A 119 30.26 -9.93 16.45
N ALA A 120 30.75 -8.74 16.81
CA ALA A 120 32.18 -8.45 16.90
C ALA A 120 32.84 -9.13 18.11
N ASP A 121 32.08 -9.59 19.11
CA ASP A 121 32.60 -10.38 20.22
C ASP A 121 33.08 -11.76 19.67
N PRO A 122 34.33 -12.16 19.87
CA PRO A 122 34.86 -13.44 19.36
C PRO A 122 34.14 -14.68 19.90
N ASN A 123 33.40 -14.54 21.00
CA ASN A 123 32.61 -15.61 21.60
C ASN A 123 31.23 -15.74 20.95
N VAL A 124 30.78 -14.76 20.16
CA VAL A 124 29.48 -14.79 19.49
C VAL A 124 29.59 -15.59 18.19
N GLN A 125 28.64 -16.50 17.99
CA GLN A 125 28.48 -17.26 16.75
C GLN A 125 27.53 -16.55 15.78
N SER A 126 26.37 -16.06 16.29
CA SER A 126 25.42 -15.35 15.46
C SER A 126 24.52 -14.41 16.27
N VAL A 127 23.96 -13.41 15.57
CA VAL A 127 22.99 -12.45 16.13
C VAL A 127 21.83 -12.31 15.15
N GLU A 128 20.61 -12.38 15.69
CA GLU A 128 19.37 -12.16 14.95
C GLU A 128 18.36 -11.36 15.79
N VAL A 129 17.34 -10.79 15.13
CA VAL A 129 16.23 -10.13 15.81
C VAL A 129 15.25 -11.18 16.31
N ASP A 130 14.76 -11.04 17.57
CA ASP A 130 13.59 -11.78 18.08
C ASP A 130 12.33 -11.22 17.40
N GLN A 131 12.05 -11.70 16.20
CA GLN A 131 10.94 -11.22 15.38
C GLN A 131 9.63 -11.90 15.76
N MET A 132 8.53 -11.17 15.60
CA MET A 132 7.20 -11.77 15.72
C MET A 132 6.88 -12.61 14.49
N LEU A 133 6.36 -13.82 14.72
CA LEU A 133 5.82 -14.70 13.70
C LEU A 133 4.31 -14.77 13.88
N TYR A 134 3.58 -14.68 12.78
CA TYR A 134 2.12 -14.69 12.75
C TYR A 134 1.62 -15.93 12.00
N PRO A 135 0.40 -16.45 12.31
CA PRO A 135 -0.24 -17.44 11.47
C PRO A 135 -0.41 -16.86 10.06
N THR A 136 -0.04 -17.59 9.03
CA THR A 136 -0.22 -17.15 7.65
C THR A 136 -1.64 -17.48 7.17
N LEU A 137 -2.44 -16.45 6.89
CA LEU A 137 -3.76 -16.61 6.30
C LEU A 137 -3.63 -16.88 4.79
N THR A 138 -4.02 -18.07 4.38
CA THR A 138 -4.27 -18.36 2.96
C THR A 138 -5.75 -18.63 2.79
N PRO A 139 -6.52 -17.66 2.25
CA PRO A 139 -7.94 -17.86 2.00
C PRO A 139 -8.20 -19.06 1.09
N ASN A 140 -9.34 -19.71 1.29
CA ASN A 140 -9.73 -20.94 0.59
C ASN A 140 -10.72 -20.70 -0.57
N ASP A 141 -10.87 -19.45 -0.99
CA ASP A 141 -11.77 -19.04 -2.06
C ASP A 141 -11.40 -19.72 -3.37
N SER A 142 -12.37 -20.33 -4.04
CA SER A 142 -12.13 -21.26 -5.14
C SER A 142 -11.44 -20.63 -6.36
N ARG A 143 -11.54 -19.31 -6.52
CA ARG A 143 -10.94 -18.55 -7.62
C ARG A 143 -9.81 -17.61 -7.20
N LEU A 144 -9.33 -17.67 -5.95
CA LEU A 144 -8.23 -16.84 -5.45
C LEU A 144 -6.96 -16.97 -6.30
N SER A 145 -6.69 -18.15 -6.85
CA SER A 145 -5.52 -18.39 -7.71
C SER A 145 -5.55 -17.61 -9.03
N GLU A 146 -6.73 -17.16 -9.47
CA GLU A 146 -6.92 -16.35 -10.67
C GLU A 146 -6.71 -14.84 -10.38
N GLN A 147 -6.72 -14.43 -9.10
CA GLN A 147 -6.53 -13.05 -8.67
C GLN A 147 -5.03 -12.72 -8.54
N TRP A 148 -4.36 -12.45 -9.66
CA TRP A 148 -2.93 -12.17 -9.69
C TRP A 148 -2.52 -10.98 -8.81
N ALA A 149 -3.42 -10.01 -8.60
CA ALA A 149 -3.20 -8.86 -7.72
C ALA A 149 -2.89 -9.29 -6.28
N PHE A 150 -3.40 -10.43 -5.83
CA PHE A 150 -3.20 -11.05 -4.52
C PHE A 150 -2.15 -12.17 -4.54
N GLY A 151 -1.48 -12.34 -5.67
CA GLY A 151 -0.37 -13.28 -5.83
C GLY A 151 0.92 -12.79 -5.17
N THR A 152 1.95 -13.63 -5.23
CA THR A 152 3.27 -13.37 -4.61
C THR A 152 4.25 -12.66 -5.54
N THR A 153 3.81 -12.21 -6.72
CA THR A 153 4.67 -11.51 -7.67
C THR A 153 4.88 -10.06 -7.26
N ASN A 154 6.02 -9.48 -7.64
CA ASN A 154 6.31 -8.06 -7.36
C ASN A 154 5.35 -7.08 -8.06
N ALA A 155 4.51 -7.55 -8.97
CA ALA A 155 3.47 -6.76 -9.64
C ALA A 155 2.16 -6.67 -8.84
N GLY A 156 1.91 -7.59 -7.89
CA GLY A 156 0.75 -7.61 -7.01
C GLY A 156 0.87 -6.62 -5.84
N LEU A 157 -0.12 -6.64 -4.96
CA LEU A 157 -0.22 -5.73 -3.81
C LEU A 157 0.66 -6.11 -2.61
N ASN A 158 1.36 -7.25 -2.64
CA ASN A 158 2.02 -7.81 -1.46
C ASN A 158 1.06 -7.99 -0.27
N ILE A 159 -0.16 -8.48 -0.56
CA ILE A 159 -1.27 -8.43 0.40
C ILE A 159 -1.29 -9.61 1.38
N ARG A 160 -0.71 -10.75 0.99
CA ARG A 160 -0.77 -11.97 1.82
C ARG A 160 -0.23 -11.76 3.23
N PRO A 161 0.98 -11.18 3.41
CA PRO A 161 1.48 -10.86 4.74
C PRO A 161 0.69 -9.74 5.45
N ALA A 162 0.03 -8.85 4.70
CA ALA A 162 -0.85 -7.84 5.27
C ALA A 162 -2.08 -8.46 5.92
N TRP A 163 -2.68 -9.49 5.30
CA TRP A 163 -3.85 -10.18 5.83
C TRP A 163 -3.59 -10.90 7.17
N ASP A 164 -2.35 -11.27 7.44
CA ASP A 164 -1.97 -11.82 8.74
C ASP A 164 -2.03 -10.78 9.88
N LYS A 165 -2.07 -9.48 9.54
CA LYS A 165 -2.01 -8.35 10.47
C LYS A 165 -3.31 -7.54 10.48
N ALA A 166 -4.01 -7.46 9.35
CA ALA A 166 -5.15 -6.58 9.12
C ALA A 166 -6.14 -7.21 8.15
N THR A 167 -7.43 -7.06 8.41
CA THR A 167 -8.49 -7.58 7.55
C THR A 167 -9.49 -6.51 7.11
N GLY A 168 -9.32 -5.26 7.57
CA GLY A 168 -10.26 -4.17 7.34
C GLY A 168 -11.44 -4.15 8.30
N ALA A 169 -11.41 -4.93 9.38
CA ALA A 169 -12.52 -5.00 10.33
C ALA A 169 -12.83 -3.62 10.95
N ASN A 170 -14.13 -3.33 11.12
CA ASN A 170 -14.67 -2.08 11.66
C ASN A 170 -14.41 -0.84 10.79
N VAL A 171 -14.03 -1.00 9.53
CA VAL A 171 -13.88 0.10 8.57
C VAL A 171 -14.99 0.03 7.53
N VAL A 172 -15.57 1.17 7.19
CA VAL A 172 -16.59 1.34 6.16
C VAL A 172 -15.97 1.97 4.91
N VAL A 173 -16.19 1.34 3.77
CA VAL A 173 -15.80 1.87 2.45
C VAL A 173 -17.06 2.21 1.66
N ALA A 174 -17.28 3.47 1.32
CA ALA A 174 -18.34 3.84 0.40
C ALA A 174 -17.86 3.64 -1.05
N VAL A 175 -18.62 2.85 -1.82
CA VAL A 175 -18.43 2.67 -3.26
C VAL A 175 -19.43 3.54 -4.00
N ILE A 176 -18.96 4.69 -4.51
CA ILE A 176 -19.77 5.65 -5.29
C ILE A 176 -19.68 5.25 -6.76
N ASP A 177 -20.73 4.55 -7.27
CA ASP A 177 -20.67 3.86 -8.56
C ASP A 177 -22.07 3.60 -9.16
N THR A 178 -22.26 2.51 -9.93
CA THR A 178 -23.56 2.11 -10.53
C THR A 178 -24.55 1.52 -9.54
N GLY A 179 -24.16 1.34 -8.28
CA GLY A 179 -24.95 0.63 -7.28
C GLY A 179 -24.45 -0.79 -7.04
N ILE A 180 -25.33 -1.65 -6.56
CA ILE A 180 -24.98 -3.02 -6.18
C ILE A 180 -26.06 -4.00 -6.63
N VAL A 181 -25.69 -5.22 -7.02
CA VAL A 181 -26.61 -6.35 -7.13
C VAL A 181 -26.29 -7.39 -6.05
N SER A 182 -27.31 -8.11 -5.58
CA SER A 182 -27.11 -9.20 -4.62
C SER A 182 -26.16 -10.25 -5.20
N HIS A 183 -25.17 -10.63 -4.41
CA HIS A 183 -24.17 -11.60 -4.77
C HIS A 183 -23.72 -12.40 -3.54
N PRO A 184 -23.78 -13.75 -3.56
CA PRO A 184 -23.50 -14.58 -2.37
C PRO A 184 -22.07 -14.38 -1.81
N ASP A 185 -21.15 -13.94 -2.66
CA ASP A 185 -19.76 -13.66 -2.30
C ASP A 185 -19.54 -12.19 -1.85
N LEU A 186 -20.62 -11.44 -1.62
CA LEU A 186 -20.52 -10.00 -1.29
C LEU A 186 -21.53 -9.56 -0.23
N ASP A 187 -22.74 -10.10 -0.23
CA ASP A 187 -23.90 -9.61 0.55
C ASP A 187 -23.60 -9.46 2.06
N ALA A 188 -22.83 -10.36 2.65
CA ALA A 188 -22.49 -10.30 4.07
C ALA A 188 -21.66 -9.08 4.47
N ASN A 189 -21.03 -8.41 3.51
CA ASN A 189 -20.24 -7.20 3.72
C ASN A 189 -20.94 -5.91 3.28
N ILE A 190 -22.17 -6.00 2.75
CA ILE A 190 -22.92 -4.84 2.28
C ILE A 190 -23.75 -4.25 3.42
N LEU A 191 -23.65 -2.94 3.60
CA LEU A 191 -24.47 -2.12 4.48
C LEU A 191 -25.57 -1.39 3.67
N PRO A 192 -26.61 -0.88 4.32
CA PRO A 192 -27.59 0.00 3.68
C PRO A 192 -26.91 1.18 2.99
N GLY A 193 -27.25 1.40 1.72
CA GLY A 193 -26.75 2.50 0.89
C GLY A 193 -27.84 3.45 0.47
N TYR A 194 -27.60 4.20 -0.63
CA TYR A 194 -28.55 5.18 -1.14
C TYR A 194 -28.37 5.40 -2.64
N ASP A 195 -29.47 5.63 -3.36
CA ASP A 195 -29.48 6.07 -4.77
C ASP A 195 -29.54 7.61 -4.83
N PHE A 196 -28.54 8.21 -5.44
CA PHE A 196 -28.46 9.66 -5.66
C PHE A 196 -28.86 10.08 -7.07
N ILE A 197 -29.19 9.14 -7.98
CA ILE A 197 -29.60 9.49 -9.34
C ILE A 197 -30.92 10.24 -9.29
N SER A 198 -30.92 11.53 -9.62
CA SER A 198 -32.11 12.36 -9.58
C SER A 198 -33.01 12.22 -10.83
N ASP A 199 -32.47 11.74 -11.94
CA ASP A 199 -33.23 11.45 -13.18
C ASP A 199 -33.77 10.02 -13.17
N ALA A 200 -35.07 9.87 -12.95
CA ALA A 200 -35.75 8.57 -12.92
C ALA A 200 -35.57 7.76 -14.25
N THR A 201 -35.34 8.41 -15.39
CA THR A 201 -35.07 7.72 -16.65
C THR A 201 -33.67 7.09 -16.66
N ALA A 202 -32.71 7.76 -16.03
CA ALA A 202 -31.36 7.24 -15.86
C ALA A 202 -31.29 6.18 -14.75
N ALA A 203 -32.03 6.38 -13.64
CA ALA A 203 -32.10 5.46 -12.51
C ALA A 203 -32.77 4.11 -12.89
N ARG A 204 -33.86 4.12 -13.66
CA ARG A 204 -34.64 2.94 -14.10
C ARG A 204 -35.32 2.15 -12.99
N ASP A 205 -35.46 2.69 -11.82
CA ASP A 205 -36.15 2.10 -10.68
C ASP A 205 -37.59 2.63 -10.50
N GLY A 206 -38.01 3.56 -11.38
CA GLY A 206 -39.33 4.15 -11.39
C GLY A 206 -39.44 5.45 -10.62
N ASN A 207 -38.37 5.89 -9.94
CA ASN A 207 -38.31 7.15 -9.20
C ASN A 207 -36.95 7.84 -9.39
N GLY A 208 -36.63 8.84 -8.59
CA GLY A 208 -35.32 9.46 -8.50
C GLY A 208 -34.60 8.98 -7.23
N ARG A 209 -33.99 9.90 -6.51
CA ARG A 209 -33.24 9.60 -5.28
C ARG A 209 -34.06 8.88 -4.23
N ASP A 210 -33.54 7.75 -3.74
CA ASP A 210 -34.15 6.98 -2.67
C ASP A 210 -33.14 6.13 -1.87
N ASN A 211 -33.65 5.29 -0.94
CA ASN A 211 -32.84 4.45 -0.07
C ASN A 211 -32.52 3.07 -0.65
N ASN A 212 -32.74 2.86 -1.94
CA ASN A 212 -32.43 1.60 -2.63
C ASN A 212 -31.24 1.75 -3.58
N PRO A 213 -30.01 1.36 -3.18
CA PRO A 213 -28.82 1.47 -4.02
C PRO A 213 -28.70 0.36 -5.05
N ALA A 214 -29.78 -0.39 -5.36
CA ALA A 214 -29.73 -1.50 -6.31
C ALA A 214 -29.32 -1.00 -7.72
N ASP A 215 -28.43 -1.75 -8.37
CA ASP A 215 -28.07 -1.52 -9.76
C ASP A 215 -29.14 -2.13 -10.67
N GLU A 216 -30.00 -1.30 -11.24
CA GLU A 216 -31.06 -1.72 -12.18
C GLU A 216 -30.52 -1.92 -13.61
N GLY A 217 -29.22 -1.66 -13.81
CA GLY A 217 -28.54 -1.74 -15.07
C GLY A 217 -28.35 -0.40 -15.75
N ASP A 218 -27.13 -0.16 -16.20
CA ASP A 218 -26.70 1.07 -16.87
C ASP A 218 -26.67 0.97 -18.41
N TRP A 219 -27.26 -0.13 -18.97
CA TRP A 219 -27.31 -0.37 -20.42
C TRP A 219 -27.95 0.77 -21.22
N ASN A 220 -27.58 0.90 -22.47
CA ASN A 220 -28.22 1.82 -23.40
C ASN A 220 -28.42 1.22 -24.78
N SER A 221 -29.63 1.37 -25.34
CA SER A 221 -29.98 0.93 -26.68
C SER A 221 -30.57 2.03 -27.56
N THR A 222 -30.58 3.27 -27.07
CA THR A 222 -31.19 4.42 -27.76
C THR A 222 -30.18 5.52 -28.01
N SER A 223 -30.55 6.55 -28.75
CA SER A 223 -29.71 7.74 -28.94
C SER A 223 -29.47 8.49 -27.62
N GLY A 224 -28.36 9.24 -27.54
CA GLY A 224 -27.98 10.04 -26.39
C GLY A 224 -26.60 9.68 -25.82
N CYS A 225 -26.26 8.41 -25.79
CA CYS A 225 -24.93 7.91 -25.46
C CYS A 225 -24.63 6.60 -26.22
N ALA A 226 -23.44 6.05 -26.07
CA ALA A 226 -23.06 4.82 -26.74
C ALA A 226 -23.97 3.64 -26.35
N THR A 227 -24.34 2.80 -27.34
CA THR A 227 -25.05 1.54 -27.06
C THR A 227 -24.15 0.61 -26.26
N SER A 228 -24.67 0.08 -25.16
CA SER A 228 -23.93 -0.81 -24.25
C SER A 228 -24.86 -1.75 -23.52
N ASN A 229 -24.36 -2.91 -23.11
CA ASN A 229 -24.97 -3.74 -22.09
C ASN A 229 -24.75 -3.11 -20.71
N SER A 230 -25.49 -3.61 -19.69
CA SER A 230 -25.22 -3.28 -18.29
C SER A 230 -23.81 -3.73 -17.89
N SER A 231 -23.13 -2.87 -17.17
CA SER A 231 -21.73 -3.07 -16.76
C SER A 231 -21.60 -3.78 -15.41
N TRP A 232 -22.60 -3.65 -14.51
CA TRP A 232 -22.52 -4.10 -13.12
C TRP A 232 -21.25 -3.65 -12.42
N HIS A 233 -20.77 -2.47 -12.80
CA HIS A 233 -19.46 -1.96 -12.46
C HIS A 233 -19.30 -1.77 -10.96
N GLY A 234 -20.27 -1.20 -10.26
CA GLY A 234 -20.24 -1.03 -8.81
C GLY A 234 -20.14 -2.35 -8.05
N THR A 235 -20.79 -3.42 -8.54
CA THR A 235 -20.66 -4.77 -7.96
C THR A 235 -19.26 -5.33 -8.12
N HIS A 236 -18.61 -5.10 -9.26
CA HIS A 236 -17.23 -5.52 -9.50
C HIS A 236 -16.24 -4.75 -8.61
N VAL A 237 -16.43 -3.45 -8.48
CA VAL A 237 -15.63 -2.57 -7.63
C VAL A 237 -15.79 -2.95 -6.15
N ALA A 238 -17.03 -3.16 -5.69
CA ALA A 238 -17.30 -3.56 -4.31
C ALA A 238 -16.66 -4.91 -3.96
N GLY A 239 -16.71 -5.90 -4.86
CA GLY A 239 -16.04 -7.18 -4.67
C GLY A 239 -14.52 -7.06 -4.59
N THR A 240 -13.91 -6.17 -5.38
CA THR A 240 -12.47 -5.90 -5.28
C THR A 240 -12.10 -5.31 -3.92
N VAL A 241 -12.96 -4.46 -3.33
CA VAL A 241 -12.76 -3.94 -1.98
C VAL A 241 -12.93 -5.04 -0.94
N ALA A 242 -14.09 -5.72 -0.92
CA ALA A 242 -14.51 -6.51 0.23
C ALA A 242 -15.36 -7.75 -0.12
N ALA A 243 -15.05 -8.49 -1.18
CA ALA A 243 -15.67 -9.81 -1.37
C ALA A 243 -15.48 -10.67 -0.11
N VAL A 244 -16.50 -11.46 0.23
CA VAL A 244 -16.46 -12.37 1.39
C VAL A 244 -15.37 -13.40 1.17
N THR A 245 -14.41 -13.43 2.07
CA THR A 245 -13.19 -14.21 1.87
C THR A 245 -13.12 -15.37 2.84
N ASN A 246 -12.42 -16.43 2.45
CA ASN A 246 -12.27 -17.69 3.21
C ASN A 246 -13.62 -18.43 3.39
N ASN A 247 -14.47 -18.38 2.37
CA ASN A 247 -15.81 -18.96 2.35
C ASN A 247 -15.95 -20.15 1.37
N THR A 248 -14.84 -20.62 0.78
CA THR A 248 -14.77 -21.69 -0.26
C THR A 248 -15.38 -21.29 -1.61
N THR A 249 -15.87 -20.08 -1.75
CA THR A 249 -16.61 -19.59 -2.92
C THR A 249 -15.88 -18.43 -3.58
N GLY A 250 -15.86 -18.37 -4.91
CA GLY A 250 -15.48 -17.22 -5.72
C GLY A 250 -14.13 -16.61 -5.40
N VAL A 251 -14.14 -15.35 -5.04
CA VAL A 251 -12.96 -14.46 -5.00
C VAL A 251 -12.73 -13.85 -3.61
N ALA A 252 -11.52 -13.44 -3.32
CA ALA A 252 -11.19 -12.68 -2.11
C ALA A 252 -11.33 -11.16 -2.34
N GLY A 253 -11.70 -10.42 -1.28
CA GLY A 253 -11.64 -8.97 -1.24
C GLY A 253 -10.32 -8.46 -0.67
N THR A 254 -9.89 -7.25 -1.05
CA THR A 254 -8.67 -6.62 -0.54
C THR A 254 -8.72 -6.42 0.98
N ALA A 255 -9.85 -5.93 1.50
CA ALA A 255 -10.14 -5.73 2.91
C ALA A 255 -11.42 -6.51 3.27
N PHE A 256 -11.33 -7.82 3.31
CA PHE A 256 -12.47 -8.74 3.28
C PHE A 256 -13.38 -8.69 4.53
N ASN A 257 -12.97 -8.06 5.62
CA ASN A 257 -13.81 -7.79 6.79
C ASN A 257 -14.26 -6.32 6.88
N ALA A 258 -13.88 -5.46 5.93
CA ALA A 258 -14.46 -4.15 5.79
C ALA A 258 -15.92 -4.24 5.35
N LYS A 259 -16.70 -3.22 5.63
CA LYS A 259 -18.06 -3.10 5.17
C LYS A 259 -18.15 -2.10 4.01
N VAL A 260 -19.04 -2.38 3.07
CA VAL A 260 -19.27 -1.54 1.90
C VAL A 260 -20.64 -0.86 2.02
N VAL A 261 -20.66 0.47 1.90
CA VAL A 261 -21.87 1.26 1.69
C VAL A 261 -21.96 1.54 0.18
N PRO A 262 -22.87 0.91 -0.55
CA PRO A 262 -23.09 1.20 -1.97
C PRO A 262 -23.81 2.55 -2.11
N VAL A 263 -23.26 3.42 -2.96
CA VAL A 263 -23.84 4.76 -3.23
C VAL A 263 -23.99 4.89 -4.74
N ARG A 264 -25.23 4.76 -5.19
CA ARG A 264 -25.55 4.74 -6.61
C ARG A 264 -25.59 6.16 -7.15
N VAL A 265 -24.78 6.45 -8.16
CA VAL A 265 -24.71 7.76 -8.86
C VAL A 265 -24.64 7.59 -10.37
N LEU A 266 -24.33 6.38 -10.87
CA LEU A 266 -24.21 6.10 -12.29
C LEU A 266 -25.37 5.21 -12.72
N GLY A 267 -26.13 5.70 -13.66
CA GLY A 267 -27.20 4.96 -14.31
C GLY A 267 -26.99 4.98 -15.83
N ARG A 268 -28.08 4.91 -16.57
CA ARG A 268 -28.02 5.02 -18.04
C ARG A 268 -27.26 6.29 -18.46
N CYS A 269 -26.25 6.14 -19.29
CA CYS A 269 -25.40 7.21 -19.82
C CYS A 269 -24.51 7.93 -18.78
N GLY A 270 -24.29 7.38 -17.61
CA GLY A 270 -23.41 7.92 -16.58
C GLY A 270 -24.13 8.62 -15.44
N GLY A 271 -23.50 9.60 -14.79
CA GLY A 271 -24.02 10.30 -13.62
C GLY A 271 -23.77 11.81 -13.69
N SER A 272 -24.64 12.58 -13.04
CA SER A 272 -24.51 14.03 -12.97
C SER A 272 -23.49 14.47 -11.91
N LEU A 273 -22.79 15.56 -12.17
CA LEU A 273 -21.84 16.16 -11.21
C LEU A 273 -22.53 16.49 -9.88
N SER A 274 -23.77 16.98 -9.92
CA SER A 274 -24.52 17.36 -8.73
C SER A 274 -24.90 16.17 -7.84
N ASP A 275 -25.27 15.03 -8.47
CA ASP A 275 -25.59 13.80 -7.75
C ASP A 275 -24.34 13.18 -7.14
N ILE A 276 -23.22 13.16 -7.88
CA ILE A 276 -21.93 12.68 -7.38
C ILE A 276 -21.44 13.55 -6.21
N ALA A 277 -21.54 14.88 -6.30
CA ALA A 277 -21.14 15.79 -5.23
C ALA A 277 -21.99 15.58 -3.96
N ALA A 278 -23.31 15.39 -4.10
CA ALA A 278 -24.20 15.06 -2.99
C ALA A 278 -23.86 13.72 -2.36
N ALA A 279 -23.58 12.70 -3.17
CA ALA A 279 -23.16 11.38 -2.74
C ALA A 279 -21.86 11.40 -1.90
N ILE A 280 -20.85 12.17 -2.33
CA ILE A 280 -19.58 12.34 -1.58
C ILE A 280 -19.85 12.94 -0.19
N ILE A 281 -20.69 13.97 -0.12
CA ILE A 281 -21.06 14.61 1.14
C ILE A 281 -21.75 13.61 2.06
N TRP A 282 -22.77 12.91 1.56
CA TRP A 282 -23.56 11.94 2.33
C TRP A 282 -22.70 10.73 2.77
N ALA A 283 -21.92 10.14 1.88
CA ALA A 283 -21.09 8.99 2.16
C ALA A 283 -20.12 9.25 3.32
N SER A 284 -19.59 10.46 3.42
CA SER A 284 -18.70 10.91 4.51
C SER A 284 -19.41 11.41 5.77
N GLY A 285 -20.73 11.19 5.91
CA GLY A 285 -21.52 11.59 7.08
C GLY A 285 -21.98 13.05 7.09
N GLY A 286 -21.83 13.77 5.97
CA GLY A 286 -22.37 15.11 5.82
C GLY A 286 -23.87 15.11 5.51
N THR A 287 -24.54 16.24 5.76
CA THR A 287 -25.99 16.42 5.54
C THR A 287 -26.27 16.82 4.10
N VAL A 288 -27.22 16.12 3.46
CA VAL A 288 -27.76 16.46 2.15
C VAL A 288 -29.27 16.74 2.32
N SER A 289 -29.74 17.90 1.85
CA SER A 289 -31.13 18.28 1.98
C SER A 289 -32.05 17.27 1.30
N GLY A 290 -33.10 16.84 2.01
CA GLY A 290 -34.09 15.89 1.53
C GLY A 290 -33.59 14.40 1.52
N VAL A 291 -32.41 14.14 2.03
CA VAL A 291 -31.83 12.78 2.13
C VAL A 291 -31.66 12.43 3.61
N PRO A 292 -32.07 11.23 4.07
CA PRO A 292 -31.78 10.76 5.42
C PRO A 292 -30.27 10.75 5.72
N ALA A 293 -29.90 10.97 6.98
CA ALA A 293 -28.49 10.88 7.39
C ALA A 293 -27.93 9.48 7.13
N ASN A 294 -26.66 9.41 6.72
CA ASN A 294 -25.97 8.14 6.59
C ASN A 294 -25.63 7.56 7.98
N PRO A 295 -26.20 6.41 8.37
CA PRO A 295 -25.88 5.80 9.66
C PRO A 295 -24.49 5.15 9.69
N ASN A 296 -23.86 4.97 8.52
CA ASN A 296 -22.61 4.29 8.31
C ASN A 296 -21.63 5.20 7.55
N ALA A 297 -21.27 6.36 8.17
CA ALA A 297 -20.30 7.28 7.56
C ALA A 297 -18.99 6.55 7.26
N ALA A 298 -18.49 6.72 6.04
CA ALA A 298 -17.35 5.96 5.55
C ALA A 298 -16.00 6.63 5.90
N GLU A 299 -15.05 5.84 6.38
CA GLU A 299 -13.64 6.23 6.52
C GLU A 299 -12.95 6.37 5.16
N VAL A 300 -13.45 5.64 4.15
CA VAL A 300 -12.89 5.61 2.80
C VAL A 300 -14.00 5.75 1.77
N ILE A 301 -13.82 6.64 0.81
CA ILE A 301 -14.65 6.72 -0.39
C ILE A 301 -13.82 6.20 -1.57
N ASN A 302 -14.38 5.25 -2.34
CA ASN A 302 -13.86 4.85 -3.63
C ASN A 302 -14.72 5.44 -4.75
N MET A 303 -14.09 6.17 -5.67
CA MET A 303 -14.70 6.66 -6.90
C MET A 303 -14.00 6.07 -8.11
N SER A 304 -14.55 4.96 -8.62
CA SER A 304 -14.10 4.32 -9.85
C SER A 304 -14.78 4.94 -11.08
N LEU A 305 -14.89 6.24 -11.09
CA LEU A 305 -15.59 7.04 -12.12
C LEU A 305 -14.78 8.28 -12.49
N GLY A 306 -15.11 8.88 -13.62
CA GLY A 306 -14.49 10.13 -14.04
C GLY A 306 -14.91 10.57 -15.44
N GLY A 307 -14.49 11.79 -15.79
CA GLY A 307 -14.72 12.40 -17.07
C GLY A 307 -13.62 13.38 -17.44
N GLY A 308 -13.63 13.84 -18.70
CA GLY A 308 -12.73 14.90 -19.15
C GLY A 308 -13.09 16.26 -18.53
N GLY A 309 -12.08 17.04 -18.19
CA GLY A 309 -12.22 18.39 -17.69
C GLY A 309 -11.33 18.71 -16.49
N THR A 310 -11.37 19.97 -16.07
CA THR A 310 -10.69 20.44 -14.86
C THR A 310 -11.56 20.23 -13.63
N CYS A 311 -10.94 20.11 -12.46
CA CYS A 311 -11.67 20.00 -11.20
C CYS A 311 -12.59 21.24 -11.02
N SER A 312 -13.90 20.98 -10.95
CA SER A 312 -14.89 22.06 -10.71
C SER A 312 -14.92 22.45 -9.23
N SER A 313 -15.33 23.68 -8.95
CA SER A 313 -15.49 24.17 -7.57
C SER A 313 -16.49 23.33 -6.77
N THR A 314 -17.53 22.82 -7.40
CA THR A 314 -18.53 21.94 -6.76
C THR A 314 -17.90 20.61 -6.33
N MET A 315 -17.16 19.96 -7.23
CA MET A 315 -16.49 18.70 -6.92
C MET A 315 -15.41 18.89 -5.84
N GLN A 316 -14.60 19.93 -5.97
CA GLN A 316 -13.56 20.24 -4.98
C GLN A 316 -14.15 20.52 -3.60
N SER A 317 -15.28 21.24 -3.55
CA SER A 317 -15.96 21.52 -2.27
C SER A 317 -16.52 20.27 -1.62
N ALA A 318 -17.09 19.35 -2.40
CA ALA A 318 -17.58 18.06 -1.89
C ALA A 318 -16.43 17.20 -1.34
N ILE A 319 -15.33 17.10 -2.07
CA ILE A 319 -14.12 16.38 -1.64
C ILE A 319 -13.53 17.01 -0.38
N ASN A 320 -13.36 18.34 -0.34
CA ASN A 320 -12.84 19.02 0.85
C ASN A 320 -13.74 18.80 2.07
N GLY A 321 -15.05 18.76 1.87
CA GLY A 321 -16.03 18.45 2.92
C GLY A 321 -15.85 17.02 3.46
N ALA A 322 -15.65 16.03 2.60
CA ALA A 322 -15.39 14.65 3.00
C ALA A 322 -14.06 14.53 3.78
N VAL A 323 -13.00 15.11 3.24
CA VAL A 323 -11.65 15.11 3.86
C VAL A 323 -11.67 15.82 5.22
N SER A 324 -12.42 16.93 5.37
CA SER A 324 -12.55 17.62 6.65
C SER A 324 -13.27 16.82 7.73
N ARG A 325 -14.10 15.83 7.33
CA ARG A 325 -14.73 14.86 8.22
C ARG A 325 -13.86 13.62 8.49
N GLY A 326 -12.65 13.56 7.93
CA GLY A 326 -11.70 12.46 8.12
C GLY A 326 -11.78 11.36 7.06
N THR A 327 -12.63 11.48 6.05
CA THR A 327 -12.80 10.47 5.01
C THR A 327 -11.73 10.58 3.94
N THR A 328 -10.99 9.50 3.71
CA THR A 328 -10.01 9.39 2.61
C THR A 328 -10.72 9.15 1.29
N VAL A 329 -10.40 9.94 0.26
CA VAL A 329 -11.02 9.86 -1.05
C VAL A 329 -10.05 9.26 -2.07
N VAL A 330 -10.37 8.07 -2.58
CA VAL A 330 -9.57 7.32 -3.58
C VAL A 330 -10.27 7.38 -4.93
N VAL A 331 -9.54 7.75 -5.97
CA VAL A 331 -10.11 8.04 -7.29
C VAL A 331 -9.33 7.36 -8.42
N ALA A 332 -10.05 6.78 -9.37
CA ALA A 332 -9.46 6.25 -10.60
C ALA A 332 -8.90 7.37 -11.48
N ALA A 333 -7.66 7.23 -11.97
CA ALA A 333 -6.99 8.25 -12.78
C ALA A 333 -7.63 8.48 -14.16
N GLY A 334 -8.40 7.51 -14.67
CA GLY A 334 -8.99 7.52 -16.02
C GLY A 334 -8.25 6.62 -17.01
N ASN A 335 -8.92 6.32 -18.13
CA ASN A 335 -8.54 5.27 -19.07
C ASN A 335 -8.28 5.77 -20.50
N SER A 336 -7.83 7.02 -20.66
CA SER A 336 -7.64 7.68 -21.97
C SER A 336 -6.18 7.69 -22.43
N ALA A 337 -5.26 7.04 -21.72
CA ALA A 337 -3.81 7.14 -21.97
C ALA A 337 -3.32 8.60 -22.05
N ALA A 338 -3.91 9.48 -21.24
CA ALA A 338 -3.69 10.93 -21.24
C ALA A 338 -3.13 11.41 -19.89
N ASN A 339 -2.68 12.67 -19.85
CA ASN A 339 -2.26 13.28 -18.60
C ASN A 339 -3.46 13.46 -17.66
N VAL A 340 -3.33 13.04 -16.41
CA VAL A 340 -4.38 13.07 -15.37
C VAL A 340 -4.87 14.48 -15.07
N SER A 341 -4.10 15.51 -15.39
CA SER A 341 -4.50 16.92 -15.20
C SER A 341 -5.79 17.31 -15.94
N GLY A 342 -6.18 16.55 -16.97
CA GLY A 342 -7.44 16.69 -17.69
C GLY A 342 -8.56 15.75 -17.24
N SER A 343 -8.43 15.03 -16.12
CA SER A 343 -9.33 13.96 -15.69
C SER A 343 -10.00 14.29 -14.34
N LEU A 344 -11.26 14.75 -14.39
CA LEU A 344 -12.09 14.97 -13.20
C LEU A 344 -12.64 13.61 -12.70
N PRO A 345 -12.66 13.29 -11.36
CA PRO A 345 -12.16 14.08 -10.23
C PRO A 345 -10.72 13.79 -9.82
N ALA A 346 -9.97 12.97 -10.58
CA ALA A 346 -8.59 12.61 -10.24
C ALA A 346 -7.61 13.81 -10.23
N ASN A 347 -7.96 14.90 -10.90
CA ASN A 347 -7.20 16.15 -10.89
C ASN A 347 -7.64 17.14 -9.79
N CYS A 348 -8.54 16.74 -8.91
CA CYS A 348 -8.89 17.54 -7.73
C CYS A 348 -7.82 17.41 -6.64
N ALA A 349 -7.72 18.42 -5.78
CA ALA A 349 -6.86 18.34 -4.61
C ALA A 349 -7.49 17.44 -3.53
N ASN A 350 -6.64 16.90 -2.64
CA ASN A 350 -7.04 16.07 -1.49
C ASN A 350 -7.70 14.74 -1.87
N VAL A 351 -7.35 14.18 -3.02
CA VAL A 351 -7.71 12.83 -3.45
C VAL A 351 -6.44 11.98 -3.60
N ILE A 352 -6.58 10.67 -3.48
CA ILE A 352 -5.54 9.71 -3.87
C ILE A 352 -5.86 9.24 -5.28
N ALA A 353 -5.16 9.78 -6.28
CA ALA A 353 -5.34 9.43 -7.67
C ALA A 353 -4.54 8.16 -8.03
N VAL A 354 -5.23 7.14 -8.56
CA VAL A 354 -4.68 5.80 -8.76
C VAL A 354 -4.54 5.45 -10.22
N ALA A 355 -3.31 5.18 -10.69
CA ALA A 355 -3.03 4.64 -12.01
C ALA A 355 -3.11 3.10 -12.02
N ALA A 356 -3.40 2.53 -13.20
CA ALA A 356 -3.52 1.08 -13.37
C ALA A 356 -2.21 0.44 -13.85
N THR A 357 -1.87 -0.75 -13.25
CA THR A 357 -0.78 -1.61 -13.71
C THR A 357 -1.29 -2.94 -14.27
N THR A 358 -0.44 -3.58 -15.06
CA THR A 358 -0.63 -4.94 -15.58
C THR A 358 -0.01 -5.99 -14.67
N SER A 359 -0.26 -7.26 -14.92
CA SER A 359 0.38 -8.39 -14.20
C SER A 359 1.90 -8.48 -14.40
N ALA A 360 2.45 -7.77 -15.39
CA ALA A 360 3.90 -7.59 -15.54
C ALA A 360 4.45 -6.41 -14.72
N GLY A 361 3.59 -5.70 -13.96
CA GLY A 361 3.97 -4.54 -13.16
C GLY A 361 4.27 -3.29 -13.96
N ALA A 362 3.96 -3.25 -15.25
CA ALA A 362 4.05 -2.05 -16.08
C ALA A 362 2.77 -1.22 -16.00
N LYS A 363 2.87 0.09 -16.25
CA LYS A 363 1.69 0.94 -16.45
C LYS A 363 0.81 0.34 -17.56
N ALA A 364 -0.48 0.17 -17.30
CA ALA A 364 -1.42 -0.26 -18.34
C ALA A 364 -1.48 0.77 -19.49
N SER A 365 -1.59 0.28 -20.73
CA SER A 365 -1.54 1.14 -21.92
C SER A 365 -2.64 2.20 -21.94
N TYR A 366 -3.80 1.89 -21.40
CA TYR A 366 -4.95 2.80 -21.29
C TYR A 366 -4.86 3.75 -20.10
N SER A 367 -4.06 3.43 -19.07
CA SER A 367 -4.03 4.23 -17.84
C SER A 367 -3.58 5.66 -18.09
N ASN A 368 -4.32 6.61 -17.55
CA ASN A 368 -3.83 7.97 -17.42
C ASN A 368 -2.60 8.03 -16.54
N TYR A 369 -1.80 9.08 -16.69
CA TYR A 369 -0.48 9.26 -16.10
C TYR A 369 -0.21 10.73 -15.77
N GLY A 370 0.89 11.03 -15.13
CA GLY A 370 1.33 12.40 -14.87
C GLY A 370 1.71 12.64 -13.43
N SER A 371 2.14 13.87 -13.12
CA SER A 371 2.56 14.29 -11.78
C SER A 371 1.41 14.32 -10.75
N GLY A 372 0.15 14.30 -11.21
CA GLY A 372 -1.01 14.22 -10.33
C GLY A 372 -1.41 12.78 -9.95
N ILE A 373 -0.66 11.76 -10.35
CA ILE A 373 -0.85 10.40 -9.85
C ILE A 373 -0.12 10.25 -8.52
N ASP A 374 -0.81 9.73 -7.51
CA ASP A 374 -0.23 9.48 -6.18
C ASP A 374 0.41 8.10 -6.09
N VAL A 375 -0.32 7.08 -6.48
CA VAL A 375 0.12 5.68 -6.46
C VAL A 375 -0.44 4.91 -7.65
N SER A 376 0.10 3.72 -7.88
CA SER A 376 -0.41 2.76 -8.86
C SER A 376 -0.88 1.49 -8.17
N ALA A 377 -1.80 0.76 -8.80
CA ALA A 377 -2.27 -0.54 -8.33
C ALA A 377 -2.68 -1.45 -9.50
N PRO A 378 -2.82 -2.77 -9.27
CA PRO A 378 -3.35 -3.72 -10.24
C PRO A 378 -4.68 -3.26 -10.85
N GLY A 379 -4.72 -3.13 -12.19
CA GLY A 379 -5.92 -2.66 -12.88
C GLY A 379 -6.25 -3.40 -14.17
N SER A 380 -5.39 -4.33 -14.63
CA SER A 380 -5.64 -5.10 -15.87
C SER A 380 -5.90 -6.58 -15.55
N GLY A 381 -6.97 -7.14 -16.10
CA GLY A 381 -7.34 -8.53 -15.86
C GLY A 381 -7.73 -8.79 -14.40
N ILE A 382 -8.47 -7.90 -13.78
CA ILE A 382 -8.88 -7.99 -12.38
C ILE A 382 -10.18 -8.76 -12.26
N LEU A 383 -10.12 -9.95 -11.67
CA LEU A 383 -11.25 -10.81 -11.41
C LEU A 383 -11.99 -10.36 -10.15
N SER A 384 -13.31 -10.18 -10.26
CA SER A 384 -14.18 -9.81 -9.13
C SER A 384 -15.61 -10.29 -9.35
N THR A 385 -16.49 -10.05 -8.38
CA THR A 385 -17.92 -10.32 -8.42
C THR A 385 -18.61 -9.53 -9.54
N LEU A 386 -19.59 -10.15 -10.20
CA LEU A 386 -20.32 -9.54 -11.30
C LEU A 386 -21.76 -10.11 -11.37
N ASN A 387 -22.53 -9.66 -12.36
CA ASN A 387 -23.84 -10.20 -12.71
C ASN A 387 -23.86 -10.60 -14.19
N SER A 388 -24.63 -11.63 -14.55
CA SER A 388 -24.70 -12.15 -15.90
C SER A 388 -25.74 -11.46 -16.81
N GLY A 389 -26.56 -10.57 -16.25
CA GLY A 389 -27.58 -9.83 -17.01
C GLY A 389 -26.96 -8.90 -18.03
N THR A 390 -27.54 -8.82 -19.20
CA THR A 390 -27.08 -7.88 -20.24
C THR A 390 -27.81 -6.54 -20.18
N THR A 391 -28.96 -6.51 -19.56
CA THR A 391 -29.80 -5.32 -19.33
C THR A 391 -30.18 -5.21 -17.87
N THR A 392 -31.19 -5.97 -17.43
CA THR A 392 -31.61 -6.09 -16.02
C THR A 392 -30.82 -7.18 -15.31
N PRO A 393 -30.83 -7.20 -13.97
CA PRO A 393 -30.07 -8.20 -13.19
C PRO A 393 -30.43 -9.65 -13.56
N GLY A 394 -29.40 -10.47 -13.75
CA GLY A 394 -29.47 -11.92 -13.96
C GLY A 394 -28.89 -12.67 -12.78
N ASN A 395 -28.09 -13.70 -13.02
CA ASN A 395 -27.46 -14.50 -11.96
C ASN A 395 -26.14 -13.89 -11.52
N ALA A 396 -25.78 -14.13 -10.26
CA ALA A 396 -24.44 -13.82 -9.75
C ALA A 396 -23.36 -14.51 -10.60
N SER A 397 -22.30 -13.82 -10.89
CA SER A 397 -21.19 -14.30 -11.74
C SER A 397 -19.88 -13.59 -11.37
N TYR A 398 -18.81 -13.92 -12.06
CA TYR A 398 -17.49 -13.33 -11.90
C TYR A 398 -16.89 -13.04 -13.26
N ALA A 399 -16.24 -11.91 -13.42
CA ALA A 399 -15.50 -11.60 -14.64
C ALA A 399 -14.25 -10.76 -14.36
N SER A 400 -13.34 -10.78 -15.34
CA SER A 400 -12.14 -9.95 -15.30
C SER A 400 -12.36 -8.65 -16.07
N TYR A 401 -12.11 -7.52 -15.42
CA TYR A 401 -12.19 -6.19 -15.99
C TYR A 401 -10.82 -5.51 -16.09
N ASN A 402 -10.74 -4.48 -16.94
CA ASN A 402 -9.57 -3.63 -17.12
C ASN A 402 -9.95 -2.18 -16.89
N GLY A 403 -9.19 -1.46 -16.10
CA GLY A 403 -9.41 -0.04 -15.85
C GLY A 403 -8.67 0.46 -14.62
N THR A 404 -8.45 1.76 -14.57
CA THR A 404 -8.10 2.45 -13.32
C THR A 404 -9.24 2.31 -12.30
N SER A 405 -10.45 2.03 -12.76
CA SER A 405 -11.62 1.66 -11.95
C SER A 405 -11.42 0.37 -11.13
N MET A 406 -10.53 -0.54 -11.55
CA MET A 406 -10.17 -1.76 -10.82
C MET A 406 -8.93 -1.53 -9.96
N ALA A 407 -8.10 -0.56 -10.30
CA ALA A 407 -6.94 -0.16 -9.50
C ALA A 407 -7.34 0.62 -8.23
N ALA A 408 -8.27 1.56 -8.34
CA ALA A 408 -8.75 2.39 -7.23
C ALA A 408 -9.31 1.55 -6.06
N PRO A 409 -10.20 0.55 -6.25
CA PRO A 409 -10.74 -0.23 -5.13
C PRO A 409 -9.68 -1.10 -4.43
N HIS A 410 -8.61 -1.52 -5.10
CA HIS A 410 -7.47 -2.13 -4.44
C HIS A 410 -6.83 -1.16 -3.43
N VAL A 411 -6.62 0.09 -3.84
CA VAL A 411 -6.06 1.13 -2.95
C VAL A 411 -7.04 1.45 -1.82
N ALA A 412 -8.33 1.59 -2.11
CA ALA A 412 -9.36 1.81 -1.09
C ALA A 412 -9.41 0.68 -0.05
N GLY A 413 -9.26 -0.57 -0.50
CA GLY A 413 -9.12 -1.73 0.39
C GLY A 413 -7.84 -1.67 1.23
N VAL A 414 -6.70 -1.29 0.66
CA VAL A 414 -5.46 -1.11 1.44
C VAL A 414 -5.60 0.01 2.46
N VAL A 415 -6.27 1.12 2.12
CA VAL A 415 -6.60 2.18 3.10
C VAL A 415 -7.46 1.61 4.24
N ALA A 416 -8.45 0.76 3.93
CA ALA A 416 -9.27 0.12 4.96
C ALA A 416 -8.45 -0.82 5.86
N LEU A 417 -7.49 -1.59 5.30
CA LEU A 417 -6.55 -2.38 6.09
C LEU A 417 -5.74 -1.50 7.05
N VAL A 418 -5.16 -0.41 6.53
CA VAL A 418 -4.37 0.57 7.30
C VAL A 418 -5.18 1.16 8.45
N GLN A 419 -6.40 1.67 8.17
CA GLN A 419 -7.26 2.27 9.19
C GLN A 419 -7.71 1.27 10.26
N SER A 420 -7.89 0.00 9.90
CA SER A 420 -8.34 -1.05 10.84
C SER A 420 -7.32 -1.39 11.94
N VAL A 421 -6.05 -1.04 11.76
CA VAL A 421 -4.95 -1.39 12.68
C VAL A 421 -4.18 -0.18 13.20
N ALA A 422 -4.43 1.00 12.67
CA ALA A 422 -3.79 2.22 13.15
C ALA A 422 -4.19 2.47 14.63
N PRO A 423 -3.24 2.77 15.53
CA PRO A 423 -3.54 3.03 16.95
C PRO A 423 -4.51 4.18 17.17
N THR A 424 -4.53 5.11 16.24
CA THR A 424 -5.51 6.21 16.12
C THR A 424 -5.87 6.37 14.66
N THR A 425 -7.11 6.73 14.37
CA THR A 425 -7.56 6.99 13.00
C THR A 425 -6.64 7.99 12.31
N LEU A 426 -6.06 7.59 11.18
CA LEU A 426 -5.18 8.46 10.40
C LEU A 426 -6.00 9.47 9.61
N THR A 427 -5.51 10.70 9.53
CA THR A 427 -6.10 11.71 8.64
C THR A 427 -5.88 11.33 7.17
N PRO A 428 -6.73 11.79 6.23
CA PRO A 428 -6.55 11.51 4.80
C PRO A 428 -5.15 11.87 4.27
N ALA A 429 -4.58 12.99 4.68
CA ALA A 429 -3.23 13.39 4.32
C ALA A 429 -2.14 12.46 4.89
N ALA A 430 -2.34 11.94 6.11
CA ALA A 430 -1.43 10.97 6.71
C ALA A 430 -1.50 9.62 5.97
N VAL A 431 -2.70 9.19 5.58
CA VAL A 431 -2.91 7.98 4.77
C VAL A 431 -2.22 8.13 3.41
N GLU A 432 -2.44 9.22 2.69
CA GLU A 432 -1.77 9.49 1.41
C GLU A 432 -0.24 9.43 1.55
N THR A 433 0.31 10.13 2.54
CA THR A 433 1.74 10.15 2.82
C THR A 433 2.26 8.73 3.13
N LEU A 434 1.54 7.97 3.93
CA LEU A 434 1.90 6.60 4.29
C LEU A 434 1.94 5.70 3.06
N LEU A 435 0.91 5.72 2.22
CA LEU A 435 0.87 4.92 0.99
C LEU A 435 2.01 5.29 0.04
N LYS A 436 2.29 6.58 -0.13
CA LYS A 436 3.40 7.05 -1.00
C LYS A 436 4.77 6.62 -0.48
N ASN A 437 4.98 6.69 0.83
CA ASN A 437 6.26 6.33 1.47
C ASN A 437 6.50 4.82 1.52
N THR A 438 5.47 4.01 1.46
CA THR A 438 5.55 2.54 1.51
C THR A 438 5.38 1.88 0.16
N ALA A 439 5.08 2.65 -0.90
CA ALA A 439 4.94 2.15 -2.26
C ALA A 439 6.24 1.54 -2.78
N ARG A 440 6.13 0.49 -3.59
CA ARG A 440 7.27 -0.18 -4.25
C ARG A 440 7.44 0.34 -5.67
N ALA A 441 8.68 0.42 -6.14
CA ALA A 441 8.95 0.72 -7.55
C ALA A 441 8.19 -0.27 -8.47
N LEU A 442 7.68 0.21 -9.60
CA LEU A 442 7.06 -0.65 -10.60
C LEU A 442 8.10 -1.61 -11.17
N PRO A 443 7.85 -2.94 -11.19
CA PRO A 443 8.75 -3.90 -11.85
C PRO A 443 8.87 -3.69 -13.36
N GLY A 444 7.80 -3.20 -13.99
CA GLY A 444 7.74 -2.92 -15.41
C GLY A 444 7.83 -1.43 -15.74
N ALA A 445 7.76 -1.12 -17.05
CA ALA A 445 7.91 0.24 -17.53
C ALA A 445 6.78 1.17 -17.08
N CYS A 446 7.16 2.35 -16.65
CA CYS A 446 6.27 3.49 -16.44
C CYS A 446 6.76 4.67 -17.28
N SER A 447 5.98 5.09 -18.25
CA SER A 447 6.22 6.32 -18.99
C SER A 447 5.20 7.39 -18.59
N GLY A 448 5.67 8.61 -18.37
CA GLY A 448 4.83 9.77 -18.11
C GLY A 448 4.46 10.05 -16.65
N GLY A 449 4.81 9.17 -15.72
CA GLY A 449 4.52 9.34 -14.27
C GLY A 449 3.42 8.41 -13.78
N CYS A 450 3.74 7.60 -12.77
CA CYS A 450 2.87 6.56 -12.17
C CYS A 450 2.77 6.72 -10.65
N GLY A 451 2.99 7.91 -10.13
CA GLY A 451 3.04 8.18 -8.70
C GLY A 451 4.27 7.61 -8.01
N ALA A 452 4.17 7.39 -6.71
CA ALA A 452 5.26 6.87 -5.88
C ALA A 452 5.62 5.41 -6.19
N GLY A 453 4.71 4.65 -6.80
CA GLY A 453 4.92 3.25 -7.11
C GLY A 453 3.64 2.41 -6.99
N ILE A 454 3.78 1.09 -7.02
CA ILE A 454 2.68 0.15 -6.71
C ILE A 454 2.49 0.13 -5.19
N VAL A 455 1.24 0.27 -4.73
CA VAL A 455 0.89 0.15 -3.31
C VAL A 455 1.35 -1.19 -2.76
N ASP A 456 2.05 -1.14 -1.65
CA ASP A 456 2.48 -2.32 -0.87
C ASP A 456 1.62 -2.43 0.38
N ALA A 457 0.70 -3.37 0.39
CA ALA A 457 -0.25 -3.54 1.49
C ALA A 457 0.46 -3.94 2.79
N ASP A 458 1.47 -4.80 2.72
CA ASP A 458 2.20 -5.24 3.90
C ASP A 458 3.03 -4.13 4.54
N ALA A 459 3.76 -3.38 3.73
CA ALA A 459 4.55 -2.25 4.21
C ALA A 459 3.64 -1.14 4.78
N ALA A 460 2.49 -0.86 4.12
CA ALA A 460 1.54 0.14 4.59
C ALA A 460 0.90 -0.26 5.94
N VAL A 461 0.43 -1.50 6.07
CA VAL A 461 -0.15 -2.03 7.32
C VAL A 461 0.89 -2.05 8.44
N THR A 462 2.12 -2.48 8.14
CA THR A 462 3.22 -2.51 9.13
C THR A 462 3.56 -1.10 9.62
N ALA A 463 3.61 -0.12 8.72
CA ALA A 463 3.83 1.28 9.06
C ALA A 463 2.71 1.86 9.92
N ALA A 464 1.45 1.50 9.63
CA ALA A 464 0.29 1.92 10.40
C ALA A 464 0.32 1.37 11.83
N ILE A 465 0.60 0.08 12.02
CA ILE A 465 0.75 -0.56 13.35
C ILE A 465 1.82 0.12 14.18
N ALA A 466 2.93 0.52 13.56
CA ALA A 466 4.03 1.20 14.24
C ALA A 466 3.71 2.66 14.63
N GLY A 467 2.55 3.20 14.26
CA GLY A 467 2.15 4.57 14.58
C GLY A 467 2.97 5.63 13.84
N SER A 468 3.67 5.28 12.76
CA SER A 468 4.41 6.22 11.94
C SER A 468 3.49 6.98 10.99
N SER A 469 2.71 7.91 11.55
CA SER A 469 2.25 9.06 10.78
C SER A 469 3.50 9.84 10.38
N GLY A 470 3.78 9.97 9.07
CA GLY A 470 5.00 10.60 8.59
C GLY A 470 5.27 11.97 9.19
N GLY A 471 6.05 11.98 10.24
CA GLY A 471 6.69 13.18 10.77
C GLY A 471 7.78 13.58 9.78
N GLY A 472 7.64 14.75 9.16
CA GLY A 472 8.57 15.28 8.18
C GLY A 472 10.00 15.33 8.69
N GLY A 473 10.85 14.44 8.18
CA GLY A 473 12.29 14.63 8.18
C GLY A 473 12.64 15.40 6.93
N GLY A 474 12.98 16.69 7.10
CA GLY A 474 13.47 17.54 6.02
C GLY A 474 14.74 16.95 5.40
N GLY A 475 14.60 16.39 4.21
CA GLY A 475 15.72 16.09 3.34
C GLY A 475 16.15 17.38 2.64
N THR A 476 17.30 17.93 3.03
CA THR A 476 17.98 19.02 2.33
C THR A 476 18.22 18.62 0.89
N GLY A 477 17.64 19.37 -0.03
CA GLY A 477 17.85 19.21 -1.46
C GLY A 477 19.31 19.40 -1.83
N ASN A 478 19.86 18.44 -2.57
CA ASN A 478 21.03 18.66 -3.38
C ASN A 478 20.57 19.15 -4.76
N THR A 479 20.68 20.44 -4.99
CA THR A 479 20.71 21.04 -6.31
C THR A 479 22.01 20.61 -6.98
N LEU A 480 21.91 19.85 -8.07
CA LEU A 480 22.98 19.74 -9.06
C LEU A 480 22.60 20.58 -10.28
N THR A 481 23.45 21.50 -10.57
CA THR A 481 23.50 22.40 -11.75
C THR A 481 23.53 21.62 -13.06
#